data_0c317bb23014d3813148ab6548f117ab
#
_entry.id   0c317bb23014d3813148ab6548f117ab
#
_cell.length_a   1.000
_cell.length_b   1.000
_cell.length_c   1.000
_cell.angle_alpha   90.00
_cell.angle_beta   90.00
_cell.angle_gamma   90.00
#
_symmetry.space_group_name_H-M   'P 1'
#
loop_
_entity.id
_entity.type
_entity.pdbx_description
1 polymer ?
#
loop_
_entity_poly.entity_id
_entity_poly.type
_entity_poly.pdbx_seq_one_letter_code
_entity_poly.pdbx_strand_id
1 'polypeptide(L)'
;MKEVRSCLALRGEIRKRTVNDYKRTNHMSKTVIELQNIRRDFQVGEETVHALRGVSFSIAEGEFVTIMGTSGSGKSTLLNTLGCLDTPTSGEYLLDGISVRTMSKPQRAILRNRKIGFVFQSYNLLAKTTAVENVELPLMYNAAVSAAERLSLIHI
;
A
#
# COMPACT_ATOMS: atom_id res chain seq x y z
N MET A 1 -24.79 -5.37 -12.31
CA MET A 1 -23.74 -5.68 -11.33
C MET A 1 -22.40 -5.38 -11.99
N LYS A 2 -21.78 -4.24 -11.69
CA LYS A 2 -20.46 -3.86 -12.22
C LYS A 2 -19.42 -4.26 -11.20
N GLU A 3 -18.62 -5.26 -11.54
CA GLU A 3 -17.41 -5.61 -10.77
C GLU A 3 -16.46 -4.42 -10.74
N VAL A 4 -16.26 -3.86 -9.54
CA VAL A 4 -15.15 -2.95 -9.29
C VAL A 4 -13.93 -3.84 -9.12
N ARG A 5 -13.13 -3.90 -10.17
CA ARG A 5 -11.91 -4.71 -10.20
C ARG A 5 -10.83 -3.99 -9.40
N SER A 6 -10.49 -4.51 -8.23
CA SER A 6 -9.23 -4.16 -7.58
C SER A 6 -8.10 -4.75 -8.44
N CYS A 7 -7.24 -3.91 -8.94
CA CYS A 7 -6.34 -4.26 -10.03
C CYS A 7 -4.93 -4.54 -9.51
N LEU A 8 -4.47 -5.79 -9.61
CA LEU A 8 -3.12 -6.24 -9.29
C LEU A 8 -2.73 -7.48 -10.12
N ALA A 9 -1.78 -7.43 -11.07
CA ALA A 9 -1.40 -8.56 -11.90
C ALA A 9 -0.21 -9.35 -11.36
N LEU A 10 -0.41 -10.61 -11.04
CA LEU A 10 0.66 -11.57 -10.73
C LEU A 10 0.41 -12.90 -11.43
N ARG A 11 0.84 -13.00 -12.66
CA ARG A 11 1.31 -14.23 -13.29
C ARG A 11 2.74 -13.94 -13.71
N GLY A 12 3.75 -14.52 -13.03
CA GLY A 12 5.13 -14.71 -13.45
C GLY A 12 5.86 -13.68 -14.31
N GLU A 13 5.15 -12.76 -14.97
CA GLU A 13 5.66 -11.66 -15.76
C GLU A 13 4.89 -10.39 -15.43
N ILE A 14 5.55 -9.49 -14.74
CA ILE A 14 5.12 -8.08 -14.71
C ILE A 14 5.31 -7.59 -16.15
N ARG A 15 4.24 -7.52 -16.95
CA ARG A 15 4.29 -6.79 -18.21
C ARG A 15 4.51 -5.32 -17.86
N LYS A 16 5.79 -4.95 -17.80
CA LYS A 16 6.18 -3.55 -17.89
C LYS A 16 5.61 -3.07 -19.23
N ARG A 17 4.69 -2.12 -19.21
CA ARG A 17 4.48 -1.29 -20.40
C ARG A 17 5.86 -0.83 -20.81
N THR A 18 6.23 -1.11 -22.05
CA THR A 18 7.57 -0.89 -22.59
C THR A 18 8.04 0.51 -22.24
N VAL A 19 9.18 0.57 -21.58
CA VAL A 19 9.92 1.75 -21.13
C VAL A 19 10.25 2.73 -22.29
N ASN A 20 9.83 2.44 -23.51
CA ASN A 20 10.14 3.27 -24.70
C ASN A 20 9.24 4.49 -24.87
N ASP A 21 8.07 4.57 -24.25
CA ASP A 21 7.20 5.74 -24.43
C ASP A 21 7.46 6.88 -23.43
N TYR A 22 8.26 6.65 -22.38
CA TYR A 22 8.58 7.64 -21.34
C TYR A 22 10.03 8.15 -21.38
N LYS A 23 10.84 7.78 -22.36
CA LYS A 23 12.25 8.21 -22.47
C LYS A 23 12.44 9.63 -23.02
N ARG A 24 11.49 10.55 -22.82
CA ARG A 24 11.67 11.95 -23.28
C ARG A 24 11.81 13.00 -22.16
N THR A 25 11.89 12.61 -20.91
CA THR A 25 12.31 13.56 -19.86
C THR A 25 13.38 12.90 -19.01
N ASN A 26 14.58 13.40 -19.14
CA ASN A 26 15.79 12.98 -18.44
C ASN A 26 15.75 13.46 -16.97
N HIS A 27 14.71 13.05 -16.20
CA HIS A 27 14.70 13.10 -14.76
C HIS A 27 14.81 11.66 -14.26
N MET A 28 15.88 11.35 -13.53
CA MET A 28 15.96 10.12 -12.73
C MET A 28 14.79 10.16 -11.75
N SER A 29 13.67 9.50 -12.12
CA SER A 29 12.50 9.43 -11.26
C SER A 29 12.89 8.66 -10.00
N LYS A 30 12.68 9.29 -8.84
CA LYS A 30 12.99 8.74 -7.53
C LYS A 30 12.16 7.46 -7.32
N THR A 31 12.80 6.36 -6.94
CA THR A 31 12.11 5.14 -6.53
C THR A 31 11.42 5.38 -5.19
N VAL A 32 10.11 5.20 -5.16
CA VAL A 32 9.27 5.38 -3.96
C VAL A 32 9.05 4.05 -3.26
N ILE A 33 8.82 2.98 -4.02
CA ILE A 33 8.62 1.63 -3.50
C ILE A 33 9.63 0.69 -4.13
N GLU A 34 10.29 -0.12 -3.31
CA GLU A 34 11.16 -1.19 -3.76
C GLU A 34 10.90 -2.45 -2.95
N LEU A 35 10.56 -3.52 -3.63
CA LEU A 35 10.40 -4.85 -3.06
C LEU A 35 11.48 -5.78 -3.59
N GLN A 36 12.16 -6.47 -2.70
CA GLN A 36 13.21 -7.44 -3.02
C GLN A 36 12.86 -8.79 -2.39
N ASN A 37 12.51 -9.76 -3.24
CA ASN A 37 12.22 -11.15 -2.86
C ASN A 37 11.23 -11.29 -1.69
N ILE A 38 10.15 -10.51 -1.71
CA ILE A 38 9.14 -10.49 -0.66
C ILE A 38 8.41 -11.83 -0.62
N ARG A 39 8.42 -12.45 0.55
CA ARG A 39 7.64 -13.65 0.87
C ARG A 39 6.70 -13.36 2.02
N ARG A 40 5.52 -13.95 1.95
CA ARG A 40 4.56 -13.89 3.05
C ARG A 40 3.89 -15.25 3.21
N ASP A 41 4.11 -15.84 4.36
CA ASP A 41 3.57 -17.13 4.75
C ASP A 41 2.60 -16.95 5.92
N PHE A 42 1.50 -17.69 5.89
CA PHE A 42 0.53 -17.75 6.97
C PHE A 42 0.42 -19.18 7.45
N GLN A 43 0.45 -19.35 8.78
CA GLN A 43 0.18 -20.65 9.40
C GLN A 43 -1.34 -20.78 9.58
N VAL A 44 -1.93 -21.83 8.99
CA VAL A 44 -3.36 -22.14 9.09
C VAL A 44 -3.46 -23.59 9.62
N GLY A 45 -3.61 -23.71 10.93
CA GLY A 45 -3.51 -25.03 11.59
C GLY A 45 -2.12 -25.61 11.41
N GLU A 46 -2.04 -26.82 10.88
CA GLU A 46 -0.77 -27.51 10.58
C GLU A 46 -0.17 -27.15 9.20
N GLU A 47 -0.92 -26.46 8.34
CA GLU A 47 -0.50 -26.11 6.99
C GLU A 47 0.09 -24.71 6.91
N THR A 48 1.10 -24.53 6.06
CA THR A 48 1.68 -23.22 5.73
C THR A 48 1.18 -22.75 4.37
N VAL A 49 0.44 -21.65 4.34
CA VAL A 49 -0.02 -21.02 3.11
C VAL A 49 0.98 -19.97 2.65
N HIS A 50 1.65 -20.22 1.54
CA HIS A 50 2.59 -19.30 0.91
C HIS A 50 1.86 -18.26 0.04
N ALA A 51 1.44 -17.16 0.64
CA ALA A 51 0.66 -16.12 -0.05
C ALA A 51 1.49 -15.27 -1.00
N LEU A 52 2.74 -14.95 -0.66
CA LEU A 52 3.72 -14.31 -1.54
C LEU A 52 4.97 -15.19 -1.63
N ARG A 53 5.43 -15.46 -2.86
CA ARG A 53 6.49 -16.43 -3.13
C ARG A 53 7.75 -15.81 -3.76
N GLY A 54 8.20 -14.67 -3.23
CA GLY A 54 9.41 -14.01 -3.73
C GLY A 54 9.11 -12.93 -4.77
N VAL A 55 8.25 -11.96 -4.40
CA VAL A 55 7.86 -10.85 -5.27
C VAL A 55 8.93 -9.77 -5.24
N SER A 56 9.38 -9.31 -6.43
CA SER A 56 10.36 -8.24 -6.57
C SER A 56 9.91 -7.27 -7.66
N PHE A 57 9.82 -5.99 -7.34
CA PHE A 57 9.60 -4.89 -8.28
C PHE A 57 9.90 -3.54 -7.61
N SER A 58 9.97 -2.50 -8.41
CA SER A 58 10.09 -1.12 -7.94
C SER A 58 9.03 -0.24 -8.58
N ILE A 59 8.60 0.80 -7.87
CA ILE A 59 7.67 1.84 -8.34
C ILE A 59 8.36 3.18 -8.18
N ALA A 60 8.39 3.95 -9.27
CA ALA A 60 8.93 5.29 -9.28
C ALA A 60 7.87 6.34 -8.90
N GLU A 61 8.31 7.52 -8.52
CA GLU A 61 7.44 8.66 -8.25
C GLU A 61 6.62 9.03 -9.49
N GLY A 62 5.31 9.27 -9.30
CA GLY A 62 4.36 9.58 -10.36
C GLY A 62 3.92 8.38 -11.21
N GLU A 63 4.38 7.16 -10.90
CA GLU A 63 4.01 5.96 -11.64
C GLU A 63 2.63 5.44 -11.21
N PHE A 64 1.81 5.06 -12.18
CA PHE A 64 0.55 4.36 -11.98
C PHE A 64 0.75 2.86 -12.21
N VAL A 65 0.52 2.06 -11.20
CA VAL A 65 0.71 0.60 -11.22
C VAL A 65 -0.61 -0.12 -11.01
N THR A 66 -0.87 -1.10 -11.86
CA THR A 66 -2.03 -1.97 -11.76
C THR A 66 -1.61 -3.40 -11.47
N ILE A 67 -2.22 -4.04 -10.47
CA ILE A 67 -1.93 -5.43 -10.10
C ILE A 67 -3.16 -6.28 -10.37
N MET A 68 -3.10 -7.26 -11.30
CA MET A 68 -4.20 -8.14 -11.72
C MET A 68 -3.87 -9.60 -11.46
N GLY A 69 -4.89 -10.42 -11.26
CA GLY A 69 -4.73 -11.86 -11.05
C GLY A 69 -6.03 -12.51 -10.61
N THR A 70 -6.06 -13.84 -10.62
CA THR A 70 -7.20 -14.63 -10.16
C THR A 70 -7.45 -14.48 -8.66
N SER A 71 -8.62 -14.87 -8.17
CA SER A 71 -8.87 -14.96 -6.73
C SER A 71 -7.83 -15.87 -6.07
N GLY A 72 -7.37 -15.51 -4.86
CA GLY A 72 -6.36 -16.28 -4.13
C GLY A 72 -4.91 -16.07 -4.60
N SER A 73 -4.63 -15.24 -5.61
CA SER A 73 -3.27 -15.00 -6.12
C SER A 73 -2.38 -14.10 -5.24
N GLY A 74 -2.78 -13.77 -4.03
CA GLY A 74 -1.98 -12.97 -3.10
C GLY A 74 -2.10 -11.44 -3.25
N LYS A 75 -3.00 -10.92 -4.11
CA LYS A 75 -3.16 -9.48 -4.34
C LYS A 75 -3.41 -8.67 -3.07
N SER A 76 -4.40 -9.09 -2.29
CA SER A 76 -4.73 -8.42 -1.02
C SER A 76 -3.58 -8.49 -0.01
N THR A 77 -2.87 -9.62 0.02
CA THR A 77 -1.67 -9.77 0.86
C THR A 77 -0.58 -8.81 0.44
N LEU A 78 -0.34 -8.67 -0.87
CA LEU A 78 0.65 -7.73 -1.39
C LEU A 78 0.24 -6.28 -1.10
N LEU A 79 -1.05 -5.92 -1.29
CA LEU A 79 -1.55 -4.59 -0.94
C LEU A 79 -1.39 -4.28 0.55
N ASN A 80 -1.69 -5.23 1.42
CA ASN A 80 -1.50 -5.07 2.86
C ASN A 80 -0.02 -4.90 3.23
N THR A 81 0.87 -5.60 2.54
CA THR A 81 2.32 -5.45 2.70
C THR A 81 2.77 -4.07 2.22
N LEU A 82 2.37 -3.65 1.02
CA LEU A 82 2.66 -2.32 0.46
C LEU A 82 2.10 -1.20 1.36
N GLY A 83 0.89 -1.41 1.89
CA GLY A 83 0.25 -0.50 2.83
C GLY A 83 0.85 -0.50 4.23
N CYS A 84 1.92 -1.26 4.50
CA CYS A 84 2.49 -1.43 5.84
C CYS A 84 1.47 -1.89 6.90
N LEU A 85 0.36 -2.52 6.48
CA LEU A 85 -0.63 -3.14 7.37
C LEU A 85 -0.14 -4.50 7.86
N ASP A 86 0.61 -5.20 7.00
CA ASP A 86 1.24 -6.48 7.29
C ASP A 86 2.75 -6.42 7.03
N THR A 87 3.49 -7.36 7.61
CA THR A 87 4.94 -7.47 7.42
C THR A 87 5.27 -8.72 6.63
N PRO A 88 6.21 -8.66 5.68
CA PRO A 88 6.68 -9.84 4.98
C PRO A 88 7.36 -10.81 5.96
N THR A 89 7.24 -12.12 5.69
CA THR A 89 7.98 -13.16 6.41
C THR A 89 9.48 -13.08 6.10
N SER A 90 9.81 -12.77 4.84
CA SER A 90 11.19 -12.56 4.40
C SER A 90 11.24 -11.63 3.18
N GLY A 91 12.44 -11.23 2.79
CA GLY A 91 12.70 -10.23 1.76
C GLY A 91 12.85 -8.83 2.34
N GLU A 92 13.06 -7.84 1.49
CA GLU A 92 13.23 -6.44 1.87
C GLU A 92 12.19 -5.55 1.20
N TYR A 93 11.56 -4.68 1.99
CA TYR A 93 10.64 -3.67 1.53
C TYR A 93 11.14 -2.28 1.92
N LEU A 94 11.48 -1.47 0.93
CA LEU A 94 11.87 -0.08 1.11
C LEU A 94 10.72 0.83 0.63
N LEU A 95 10.27 1.72 1.51
CA LEU A 95 9.35 2.79 1.19
C LEU A 95 10.09 4.13 1.33
N ASP A 96 10.25 4.83 0.22
CA ASP A 96 11.02 6.08 0.15
C ASP A 96 12.45 5.92 0.70
N GLY A 97 13.07 4.76 0.42
CA GLY A 97 14.40 4.37 0.90
C GLY A 97 14.47 3.88 2.35
N ILE A 98 13.33 3.81 3.06
CA ILE A 98 13.27 3.40 4.46
C ILE A 98 12.82 1.95 4.56
N SER A 99 13.62 1.09 5.23
CA SER A 99 13.26 -0.32 5.45
C SER A 99 12.06 -0.44 6.38
N VAL A 100 10.98 -1.05 5.85
CA VAL A 100 9.75 -1.29 6.61
C VAL A 100 9.86 -2.53 7.48
N ARG A 101 10.69 -3.50 7.09
CA ARG A 101 10.83 -4.79 7.77
C ARG A 101 11.27 -4.66 9.22
N THR A 102 12.19 -3.75 9.50
CA THR A 102 12.79 -3.55 10.85
C THR A 102 11.92 -2.69 11.77
N MET A 103 10.82 -2.11 11.23
CA MET A 103 9.97 -1.20 11.98
C MET A 103 9.05 -1.92 12.97
N SER A 104 8.90 -1.34 14.15
CA SER A 104 7.86 -1.70 15.12
C SER A 104 6.46 -1.32 14.60
N LYS A 105 5.41 -1.92 15.20
CA LYS A 105 4.01 -1.59 14.86
C LYS A 105 3.71 -0.07 14.96
N PRO A 106 4.13 0.66 16.03
CA PRO A 106 3.92 2.12 16.10
C PRO A 106 4.65 2.87 14.99
N GLN A 107 5.89 2.52 14.67
CA GLN A 107 6.64 3.18 13.60
C GLN A 107 5.98 3.00 12.23
N ARG A 108 5.47 1.80 11.92
CA ARG A 108 4.70 1.56 10.70
C ARG A 108 3.40 2.35 10.66
N ALA A 109 2.73 2.54 11.80
CA ALA A 109 1.51 3.37 11.86
C ALA A 109 1.81 4.83 11.52
N ILE A 110 2.90 5.38 12.03
CA ILE A 110 3.37 6.73 11.70
C ILE A 110 3.75 6.83 10.22
N LEU A 111 4.46 5.84 9.69
CA LEU A 111 4.85 5.81 8.28
C LEU A 111 3.62 5.78 7.37
N ARG A 112 2.62 4.93 7.67
CA ARG A 112 1.35 4.90 6.93
C ARG A 112 0.66 6.26 6.92
N ASN A 113 0.50 6.86 8.09
CA ASN A 113 -0.18 8.15 8.21
C ASN A 113 0.49 9.24 7.36
N ARG A 114 1.81 9.21 7.24
CA ARG A 114 2.58 10.26 6.55
C ARG A 114 2.78 10.01 5.06
N LYS A 115 2.80 8.74 4.61
CA LYS A 115 3.27 8.37 3.27
C LYS A 115 2.24 7.64 2.43
N ILE A 116 1.17 7.09 3.02
CA ILE A 116 0.25 6.20 2.32
C ILE A 116 -1.19 6.67 2.51
N GLY A 117 -1.91 6.86 1.41
CA GLY A 117 -3.35 7.03 1.40
C GLY A 117 -4.03 5.74 0.95
N PHE A 118 -5.08 5.32 1.66
CA PHE A 118 -5.89 4.17 1.30
C PHE A 118 -7.22 4.60 0.71
N VAL A 119 -7.59 4.01 -0.42
CA VAL A 119 -8.94 4.06 -0.96
C VAL A 119 -9.52 2.65 -0.88
N PHE A 120 -10.52 2.47 -0.05
CA PHE A 120 -11.14 1.17 0.18
C PHE A 120 -12.29 0.91 -0.78
N GLN A 121 -12.52 -0.36 -1.11
CA GLN A 121 -13.64 -0.80 -1.94
C GLN A 121 -14.99 -0.59 -1.22
N SER A 122 -15.03 -0.76 0.10
CA SER A 122 -16.15 -0.43 0.98
C SER A 122 -15.80 0.84 1.75
N TYR A 123 -16.80 1.58 2.19
CA TYR A 123 -16.58 2.87 2.87
C TYR A 123 -15.73 2.75 4.14
N ASN A 124 -15.73 1.61 4.80
CA ASN A 124 -14.99 1.33 6.04
C ASN A 124 -15.19 2.39 7.12
N LEU A 125 -16.40 2.94 7.19
CA LEU A 125 -16.75 3.95 8.18
C LEU A 125 -16.86 3.32 9.56
N LEU A 126 -16.41 4.06 10.56
CA LEU A 126 -16.60 3.68 11.95
C LEU A 126 -18.08 3.82 12.32
N ALA A 127 -18.67 2.72 12.80
CA ALA A 127 -20.01 2.75 13.36
C ALA A 127 -20.03 3.62 14.63
N LYS A 128 -21.13 4.32 14.86
CA LYS A 128 -21.35 5.22 16.02
C LYS A 128 -20.50 6.51 16.00
N THR A 129 -19.96 6.88 14.86
CA THR A 129 -19.31 8.16 14.62
C THR A 129 -20.04 8.92 13.52
N THR A 130 -20.02 10.24 13.58
CA THR A 130 -20.61 11.12 12.57
C THR A 130 -19.79 11.08 11.27
N ALA A 131 -20.35 11.62 10.18
CA ALA A 131 -19.61 11.76 8.92
C ALA A 131 -18.38 12.64 9.09
N VAL A 132 -18.51 13.75 9.84
CA VAL A 132 -17.41 14.68 10.15
C VAL A 132 -16.29 13.95 10.90
N GLU A 133 -16.61 13.22 11.96
CA GLU A 133 -15.63 12.46 12.75
C GLU A 133 -14.92 11.40 11.91
N ASN A 134 -15.62 10.72 11.00
CA ASN A 134 -15.00 9.76 10.08
C ASN A 134 -13.99 10.43 9.14
N VAL A 135 -14.29 11.63 8.62
CA VAL A 135 -13.39 12.40 7.75
C VAL A 135 -12.21 12.98 8.54
N GLU A 136 -12.45 13.41 9.78
CA GLU A 136 -11.43 13.97 10.67
C GLU A 136 -10.43 12.93 11.18
N LEU A 137 -10.85 11.68 11.31
CA LEU A 137 -10.09 10.62 11.96
C LEU A 137 -8.62 10.49 11.48
N PRO A 138 -8.32 10.48 10.18
CA PRO A 138 -6.92 10.41 9.71
C PRO A 138 -6.09 11.62 10.12
N LEU A 139 -6.70 12.79 10.27
CA LEU A 139 -6.05 14.04 10.67
C LEU A 139 -5.74 14.06 12.17
N MET A 140 -6.54 13.37 12.99
CA MET A 140 -6.31 13.24 14.43
C MET A 140 -4.99 12.51 14.77
N TYR A 141 -4.52 11.65 13.88
CA TYR A 141 -3.23 10.95 14.05
C TYR A 141 -2.03 11.82 13.69
N ASN A 142 -2.25 13.03 13.16
CA ASN A 142 -1.18 13.98 12.85
C ASN A 142 -1.16 15.08 13.91
N ALA A 143 -0.25 14.97 14.87
CA ALA A 143 -0.11 15.94 15.97
C ALA A 143 0.24 17.37 15.51
N ALA A 144 0.66 17.56 14.26
CA ALA A 144 0.96 18.88 13.70
C ALA A 144 -0.29 19.64 13.23
N VAL A 145 -1.45 18.97 13.13
CA VAL A 145 -2.71 19.59 12.66
C VAL A 145 -3.58 19.94 13.86
N SER A 146 -3.83 21.23 14.08
CA SER A 146 -4.69 21.71 15.15
C SER A 146 -6.16 21.36 14.93
N ALA A 147 -6.99 21.39 15.98
CA ALA A 147 -8.43 21.13 15.87
C ALA A 147 -9.14 22.11 14.91
N ALA A 148 -8.73 23.37 14.90
CA ALA A 148 -9.29 24.39 14.02
C ALA A 148 -8.94 24.11 12.55
N GLU A 149 -7.70 23.69 12.26
CA GLU A 149 -7.29 23.30 10.91
C GLU A 149 -8.01 22.04 10.44
N ARG A 150 -8.20 21.04 11.29
CA ARG A 150 -8.97 19.83 10.96
C ARG A 150 -10.38 20.17 10.50
N LEU A 151 -11.07 21.04 11.25
CA LEU A 151 -12.42 21.51 10.91
C LEU A 151 -12.43 22.31 9.61
N SER A 152 -11.43 23.14 9.34
CA SER A 152 -11.35 23.93 8.10
C SER A 152 -11.15 23.05 6.85
N LEU A 153 -10.44 21.94 6.97
CA LEU A 153 -10.21 20.99 5.87
C LEU A 153 -11.46 20.16 5.52
N ILE A 154 -12.46 20.11 6.41
CA ILE A 154 -13.73 19.41 6.21
C ILE A 154 -14.78 20.32 5.55
N HIS A 155 -14.65 21.62 5.73
CA HIS A 155 -15.51 22.65 5.14
C HIS A 155 -14.91 23.14 3.81
N ILE A 156 -15.02 22.32 2.75
CA ILE A 156 -14.74 22.74 1.39
C ILE A 156 -16.04 23.11 0.70
#